data_290ef74e63ac0287728e0164ada655a0
#
_entry.id   290ef74e63ac0287728e0164ada655a0
#
_cell.length_a   1.000
_cell.length_b   1.000
_cell.length_c   1.000
_cell.angle_alpha   90.00
_cell.angle_beta   90.00
_cell.angle_gamma   90.00
#
_symmetry.space_group_name_H-M   'P 1'
#
loop_
_entity.id
_entity.type
_entity.pdbx_description
1 polymer ?
#
loop_
_entity_poly.entity_id
_entity_poly.type
_entity_poly.pdbx_seq_one_letter_code
_entity_poly.pdbx_strand_id
1 'polypeptide(L)'
;MPHLLKEVLKKEAIEFGFSDLRFISARPLLEDEKLFHEWRDKGYAAEMSYMTRVQPINARPEFLLNSAKTLLIFTADYYSPVPARPSLDYGRVASYAVGKDYHKVLRKKIQELALYSEAFKNLLAQSRFFTDAVPLLEKSFAVKAGLGFQGKNTLLISKKSGSYKFIAELITDLEFEPDSEESEHNSIYEAGENAVVQRSLCAKCTRCIDACPTGALDDPYFLDARKCISYWTIENRGEIPVEMKKGIGEWVFGCDLCQEVCPYNRKASTVDMYVQVKTATQGAVSKLIFPEFAPEAGVGHWLYLPLVLSLDRATFEKYFFKACEESGEKRLSDYAHKEIFKLSNKNSEFGEINDGLKNLSKKDFDELLDKIFFFKFGETPLSRTKRKGLIRNALIVAENSLGEKSLELMEQLLTSRLNAH
;
A
#
# COMPACT_ATOMS: atom_id res chain seq x y z
N MET A 1 27.46 -26.59 -4.68
CA MET A 1 26.50 -26.52 -3.57
C MET A 1 25.67 -25.22 -3.54
N PRO A 2 26.22 -23.98 -3.66
CA PRO A 2 25.38 -22.77 -3.63
C PRO A 2 24.34 -22.67 -4.74
N HIS A 3 24.65 -23.09 -5.94
CA HIS A 3 23.73 -23.09 -7.08
C HIS A 3 22.50 -23.98 -6.81
N LEU A 4 22.69 -25.20 -6.31
CA LEU A 4 21.58 -26.11 -6.01
C LEU A 4 20.67 -25.54 -4.90
N LEU A 5 21.25 -24.92 -3.87
CA LEU A 5 20.49 -24.25 -2.80
C LEU A 5 19.67 -23.10 -3.35
N LYS A 6 20.24 -22.27 -4.23
CA LYS A 6 19.55 -21.16 -4.89
C LYS A 6 18.30 -21.62 -5.64
N GLU A 7 18.40 -22.68 -6.44
CA GLU A 7 17.27 -23.25 -7.19
C GLU A 7 16.19 -23.83 -6.28
N VAL A 8 16.59 -24.47 -5.16
CA VAL A 8 15.65 -24.95 -4.14
C VAL A 8 14.90 -23.79 -3.53
N LEU A 9 15.60 -22.73 -3.09
CA LEU A 9 14.97 -21.53 -2.50
C LEU A 9 13.99 -20.86 -3.46
N LYS A 10 14.34 -20.71 -4.74
CA LYS A 10 13.44 -20.15 -5.76
C LYS A 10 12.18 -20.98 -5.91
N LYS A 11 12.35 -22.30 -6.08
CA LYS A 11 11.22 -23.22 -6.26
C LYS A 11 10.28 -23.16 -5.07
N GLU A 12 10.81 -23.26 -3.85
CA GLU A 12 10.00 -23.26 -2.62
C GLU A 12 9.30 -21.92 -2.40
N ALA A 13 9.94 -20.77 -2.70
CA ALA A 13 9.30 -19.47 -2.62
C ALA A 13 8.08 -19.37 -3.55
N ILE A 14 8.21 -19.85 -4.79
CA ILE A 14 7.10 -19.87 -5.78
C ILE A 14 5.99 -20.83 -5.34
N GLU A 15 6.34 -22.03 -4.91
CA GLU A 15 5.37 -23.02 -4.42
C GLU A 15 4.62 -22.52 -3.18
N PHE A 16 5.26 -21.69 -2.35
CA PHE A 16 4.66 -21.07 -1.18
C PHE A 16 3.69 -19.92 -1.53
N GLY A 17 3.83 -19.31 -2.73
CA GLY A 17 2.91 -18.28 -3.23
C GLY A 17 3.54 -16.92 -3.57
N PHE A 18 4.86 -16.77 -3.48
CA PHE A 18 5.54 -15.59 -4.01
C PHE A 18 5.52 -15.60 -5.55
N SER A 19 5.43 -14.42 -6.17
CA SER A 19 5.38 -14.33 -7.64
C SER A 19 6.72 -14.55 -8.29
N ASP A 20 7.80 -14.13 -7.64
CA ASP A 20 9.19 -14.34 -8.09
C ASP A 20 10.15 -14.21 -6.90
N LEU A 21 11.34 -14.81 -7.05
CA LEU A 21 12.49 -14.63 -6.15
C LEU A 21 13.76 -14.48 -6.98
N ARG A 22 14.50 -13.39 -6.75
CA ARG A 22 15.75 -13.10 -7.42
C ARG A 22 16.87 -12.82 -6.44
N PHE A 23 18.07 -13.13 -6.88
CA PHE A 23 19.32 -12.96 -6.15
C PHE A 23 20.17 -11.91 -6.85
N ILE A 24 20.69 -10.95 -6.09
CA ILE A 24 21.60 -9.92 -6.57
C ILE A 24 22.72 -9.68 -5.55
N SER A 25 23.89 -9.28 -6.04
CA SER A 25 24.98 -8.84 -5.16
C SER A 25 24.56 -7.65 -4.29
N ALA A 26 24.95 -7.66 -3.01
CA ALA A 26 24.71 -6.56 -2.07
C ALA A 26 25.66 -5.38 -2.29
N ARG A 27 26.09 -5.12 -3.53
CA ARG A 27 26.93 -3.97 -3.86
C ARG A 27 26.14 -2.67 -3.85
N PRO A 28 26.76 -1.54 -3.48
CA PRO A 28 26.12 -0.23 -3.56
C PRO A 28 25.66 0.15 -4.96
N LEU A 29 24.48 0.77 -5.06
CA LEU A 29 23.94 1.32 -6.31
C LEU A 29 24.25 2.81 -6.41
N LEU A 30 25.51 3.17 -6.73
CA LEU A 30 26.01 4.54 -6.66
C LEU A 30 25.30 5.51 -7.63
N GLU A 31 24.92 5.04 -8.82
CA GLU A 31 24.20 5.89 -9.79
C GLU A 31 22.76 6.14 -9.35
N ASP A 32 22.07 5.12 -8.81
CA ASP A 32 20.74 5.28 -8.25
C ASP A 32 20.76 6.19 -7.00
N GLU A 33 21.83 6.13 -6.21
CA GLU A 33 22.05 7.04 -5.08
C GLU A 33 22.12 8.50 -5.53
N LYS A 34 22.88 8.81 -6.59
CA LYS A 34 22.96 10.18 -7.17
C LYS A 34 21.58 10.69 -7.59
N LEU A 35 20.81 9.86 -8.27
CA LEU A 35 19.47 10.23 -8.73
C LEU A 35 18.48 10.42 -7.59
N PHE A 36 18.60 9.60 -6.55
CA PHE A 36 17.81 9.80 -5.33
C PHE A 36 18.17 11.15 -4.68
N HIS A 37 19.45 11.52 -4.64
CA HIS A 37 19.87 12.83 -4.14
C HIS A 37 19.34 13.97 -5.02
N GLU A 38 19.42 13.84 -6.35
CA GLU A 38 18.84 14.82 -7.28
C GLU A 38 17.34 15.02 -7.06
N TRP A 39 16.59 13.92 -6.94
CA TRP A 39 15.16 13.93 -6.65
C TRP A 39 14.85 14.65 -5.33
N ARG A 40 15.61 14.34 -4.28
CA ARG A 40 15.48 14.98 -2.97
C ARG A 40 15.82 16.49 -3.06
N ASP A 41 16.89 16.85 -3.74
CA ASP A 41 17.38 18.23 -3.83
C ASP A 41 16.44 19.12 -4.68
N LYS A 42 15.66 18.53 -5.59
CA LYS A 42 14.52 19.17 -6.26
C LYS A 42 13.33 19.42 -5.29
N GLY A 43 13.39 18.96 -4.05
CA GLY A 43 12.30 19.06 -3.07
C GLY A 43 11.12 18.14 -3.36
N TYR A 44 11.30 17.12 -4.20
CA TYR A 44 10.24 16.21 -4.62
C TYR A 44 9.77 15.26 -3.53
N ALA A 45 10.54 15.15 -2.43
CA ALA A 45 10.15 14.38 -1.24
C ALA A 45 9.01 15.02 -0.42
N ALA A 46 8.61 16.25 -0.72
CA ALA A 46 7.64 17.02 0.06
C ALA A 46 8.04 17.03 1.57
N GLU A 47 7.08 16.80 2.48
CA GLU A 47 7.33 16.78 3.94
C GLU A 47 7.69 15.39 4.49
N MET A 48 8.00 14.43 3.64
CA MET A 48 8.39 13.08 4.06
C MET A 48 9.79 13.08 4.67
N SER A 49 9.89 13.53 5.92
CA SER A 49 11.17 13.72 6.63
C SER A 49 12.00 12.45 6.75
N TYR A 50 11.40 11.27 6.68
CA TYR A 50 12.10 9.99 6.65
C TYR A 50 12.89 9.79 5.35
N MET A 51 12.49 10.42 4.23
CA MET A 51 13.24 10.42 2.97
C MET A 51 14.39 11.40 2.95
N THR A 52 14.35 12.46 3.76
CA THR A 52 15.37 13.50 3.79
C THR A 52 16.38 13.37 4.93
N ARG A 53 15.99 12.76 6.06
CA ARG A 53 16.85 12.61 7.26
C ARG A 53 17.82 11.45 7.15
N VAL A 54 17.55 10.48 6.30
CA VAL A 54 18.35 9.26 6.24
C VAL A 54 19.55 9.49 5.33
N GLN A 55 20.69 9.42 5.92
CA GLN A 55 22.01 9.44 5.25
C GLN A 55 22.22 8.12 4.48
N PRO A 56 23.21 7.97 3.65
CA PRO A 56 23.39 7.16 2.44
C PRO A 56 23.03 5.67 2.50
N ILE A 57 22.13 5.25 3.40
CA ILE A 57 21.67 3.87 3.57
C ILE A 57 20.91 3.36 2.32
N ASN A 58 20.27 4.29 1.58
CA ASN A 58 19.30 3.95 0.55
C ASN A 58 19.82 3.00 -0.53
N ALA A 59 21.05 3.23 -0.97
CA ALA A 59 21.67 2.43 -2.03
C ALA A 59 22.76 1.49 -1.51
N ARG A 60 22.95 1.38 -0.20
CA ARG A 60 24.10 0.76 0.45
C ARG A 60 23.69 -0.30 1.47
N PRO A 61 23.46 -1.53 1.04
CA PRO A 61 23.03 -2.63 1.90
C PRO A 61 23.96 -2.91 3.09
N GLU A 62 25.24 -2.58 2.97
CA GLU A 62 26.23 -2.74 4.06
C GLU A 62 25.90 -1.96 5.33
N PHE A 63 25.12 -0.87 5.25
CA PHE A 63 24.63 -0.16 6.43
C PHE A 63 23.52 -0.92 7.18
N LEU A 64 22.87 -1.86 6.53
CA LEU A 64 21.85 -2.71 7.12
C LEU A 64 22.45 -4.01 7.67
N LEU A 65 23.48 -4.54 7.01
CA LEU A 65 24.25 -5.70 7.43
C LEU A 65 25.68 -5.55 6.93
N ASN A 66 26.65 -5.29 7.83
CA ASN A 66 28.05 -5.01 7.45
C ASN A 66 28.70 -6.13 6.62
N SER A 67 28.28 -7.37 6.83
CA SER A 67 28.76 -8.55 6.10
C SER A 67 27.90 -8.88 4.86
N ALA A 68 26.99 -8.00 4.45
CA ALA A 68 26.07 -8.26 3.34
C ALA A 68 26.81 -8.65 2.05
N LYS A 69 26.46 -9.79 1.48
CA LYS A 69 26.97 -10.26 0.19
C LYS A 69 25.88 -10.40 -0.85
N THR A 70 24.68 -10.81 -0.44
CA THR A 70 23.57 -11.05 -1.34
C THR A 70 22.29 -10.43 -0.80
N LEU A 71 21.49 -9.83 -1.70
CA LEU A 71 20.09 -9.54 -1.49
C LEU A 71 19.24 -10.57 -2.24
N LEU A 72 18.27 -11.13 -1.54
CA LEU A 72 17.19 -11.92 -2.12
C LEU A 72 15.97 -11.01 -2.20
N ILE A 73 15.40 -10.86 -3.39
CA ILE A 73 14.28 -9.97 -3.64
C ILE A 73 13.08 -10.79 -4.03
N PHE A 74 12.07 -10.76 -3.17
CA PHE A 74 10.78 -11.42 -3.36
C PHE A 74 9.78 -10.43 -3.95
N THR A 75 8.89 -10.94 -4.79
CA THR A 75 7.70 -10.21 -5.19
C THR A 75 6.45 -10.99 -4.87
N ALA A 76 5.38 -10.27 -4.51
CA ALA A 76 4.05 -10.84 -4.30
C ALA A 76 3.02 -9.97 -5.03
N ASP A 77 2.21 -10.59 -5.89
CA ASP A 77 1.21 -9.87 -6.68
C ASP A 77 -0.02 -9.54 -5.82
N TYR A 78 -0.57 -8.32 -5.98
CA TYR A 78 -1.74 -7.87 -5.23
C TYR A 78 -2.89 -7.37 -6.12
N TYR A 79 -2.80 -7.56 -7.43
CA TYR A 79 -3.86 -7.12 -8.33
C TYR A 79 -5.18 -7.79 -7.99
N SER A 80 -6.24 -6.99 -7.90
CA SER A 80 -7.62 -7.46 -7.86
C SER A 80 -8.49 -6.56 -8.75
N PRO A 81 -9.46 -7.11 -9.50
CA PRO A 81 -10.35 -6.32 -10.31
C PRO A 81 -11.13 -5.32 -9.46
N VAL A 82 -11.19 -4.06 -9.92
CA VAL A 82 -11.96 -3.02 -9.23
C VAL A 82 -13.42 -3.12 -9.67
N PRO A 83 -14.37 -3.39 -8.77
CA PRO A 83 -15.79 -3.41 -9.11
C PRO A 83 -16.30 -1.98 -9.42
N ALA A 84 -17.46 -1.88 -10.04
CA ALA A 84 -18.11 -0.60 -10.23
C ALA A 84 -18.33 0.11 -8.89
N ARG A 85 -18.24 1.44 -8.90
CA ARG A 85 -18.55 2.26 -7.72
C ARG A 85 -19.99 2.03 -7.28
N PRO A 86 -20.25 1.65 -6.02
CA PRO A 86 -21.61 1.36 -5.58
C PRO A 86 -22.55 2.56 -5.67
N SER A 87 -22.07 3.73 -5.23
CA SER A 87 -22.80 5.00 -5.27
C SER A 87 -21.84 6.16 -4.98
N LEU A 88 -22.31 7.43 -5.09
CA LEU A 88 -21.48 8.62 -4.89
C LEU A 88 -20.98 8.80 -3.43
N ASP A 89 -21.57 8.11 -2.48
CA ASP A 89 -21.21 8.11 -1.06
C ASP A 89 -20.09 7.09 -0.71
N TYR A 90 -19.42 6.52 -1.73
CA TYR A 90 -18.24 5.68 -1.56
C TYR A 90 -17.00 6.38 -2.11
N GLY A 91 -15.90 6.29 -1.39
CA GLY A 91 -14.57 6.75 -1.84
C GLY A 91 -13.67 5.58 -2.21
N ARG A 92 -12.76 5.82 -3.15
CA ARG A 92 -11.88 4.80 -3.71
C ARG A 92 -10.62 4.61 -2.88
N VAL A 93 -10.21 3.36 -2.73
CA VAL A 93 -8.98 2.95 -2.07
C VAL A 93 -8.03 2.36 -3.12
N ALA A 94 -6.75 2.73 -3.08
CA ALA A 94 -5.74 2.17 -3.98
C ALA A 94 -5.58 0.66 -3.75
N SER A 95 -5.37 -0.09 -4.83
CA SER A 95 -5.39 -1.56 -4.85
C SER A 95 -4.40 -2.20 -3.86
N TYR A 96 -3.26 -1.55 -3.58
CA TYR A 96 -2.30 -2.07 -2.62
C TYR A 96 -2.81 -2.03 -1.17
N ALA A 97 -3.86 -1.25 -0.89
CA ALA A 97 -4.36 -0.98 0.45
C ALA A 97 -5.72 -1.63 0.74
N VAL A 98 -6.29 -2.36 -0.22
CA VAL A 98 -7.63 -2.94 -0.08
C VAL A 98 -7.68 -4.12 0.90
N GLY A 99 -6.58 -4.86 1.04
CA GLY A 99 -6.41 -6.00 1.92
C GLY A 99 -5.79 -5.63 3.28
N LYS A 100 -5.17 -6.61 3.91
CA LYS A 100 -4.39 -6.42 5.14
C LYS A 100 -3.07 -5.70 4.85
N ASP A 101 -2.48 -5.14 5.90
CA ASP A 101 -1.19 -4.45 5.85
C ASP A 101 -0.08 -5.38 5.35
N TYR A 102 0.43 -5.11 4.15
CA TYR A 102 1.42 -5.94 3.48
C TYR A 102 2.74 -6.06 4.25
N HIS A 103 3.13 -5.07 5.04
CA HIS A 103 4.31 -5.16 5.90
C HIS A 103 4.18 -6.31 6.90
N LYS A 104 3.00 -6.45 7.53
CA LYS A 104 2.71 -7.52 8.49
C LYS A 104 2.56 -8.86 7.78
N VAL A 105 1.85 -8.85 6.64
CA VAL A 105 1.58 -10.06 5.86
C VAL A 105 2.88 -10.67 5.33
N LEU A 106 3.71 -9.89 4.63
CA LEU A 106 4.96 -10.40 4.05
C LEU A 106 5.92 -10.89 5.11
N ARG A 107 6.05 -10.16 6.24
CA ARG A 107 6.86 -10.62 7.37
C ARG A 107 6.39 -11.97 7.90
N LYS A 108 5.08 -12.13 8.08
CA LYS A 108 4.49 -13.39 8.52
C LYS A 108 4.73 -14.50 7.49
N LYS A 109 4.55 -14.22 6.19
CA LYS A 109 4.77 -15.20 5.11
C LYS A 109 6.21 -15.68 5.03
N ILE A 110 7.18 -14.82 5.22
CA ILE A 110 8.60 -15.24 5.30
C ILE A 110 8.87 -16.13 6.52
N GLN A 111 8.25 -15.81 7.67
CA GLN A 111 8.36 -16.68 8.86
C GLN A 111 7.69 -18.05 8.63
N GLU A 112 6.51 -18.07 8.02
CA GLU A 112 5.81 -19.30 7.66
C GLU A 112 6.62 -20.13 6.64
N LEU A 113 7.25 -19.48 5.66
CA LEU A 113 8.14 -20.14 4.70
C LEU A 113 9.34 -20.81 5.39
N ALA A 114 9.91 -20.17 6.42
CA ALA A 114 10.97 -20.76 7.22
C ALA A 114 10.51 -21.97 8.08
N LEU A 115 9.23 -22.04 8.43
CA LEU A 115 8.68 -23.22 9.09
C LEU A 115 8.39 -24.35 8.11
N TYR A 116 8.10 -24.01 6.87
CA TYR A 116 7.86 -24.96 5.79
C TYR A 116 9.14 -25.56 5.20
N SER A 117 10.24 -24.78 5.16
CA SER A 117 11.49 -25.13 4.50
C SER A 117 12.69 -25.01 5.42
N GLU A 118 13.43 -26.11 5.59
CA GLU A 118 14.70 -26.12 6.34
C GLU A 118 15.76 -25.24 5.65
N ALA A 119 15.72 -25.12 4.31
CA ALA A 119 16.61 -24.23 3.58
C ALA A 119 16.35 -22.76 3.93
N PHE A 120 15.08 -22.33 3.96
CA PHE A 120 14.72 -20.97 4.38
C PHE A 120 14.96 -20.74 5.86
N LYS A 121 14.73 -21.70 6.72
CA LYS A 121 15.03 -21.61 8.16
C LYS A 121 16.50 -21.32 8.40
N ASN A 122 17.39 -22.06 7.75
CA ASN A 122 18.83 -21.87 7.86
C ASN A 122 19.29 -20.53 7.27
N LEU A 123 18.71 -20.12 6.15
CA LEU A 123 18.98 -18.83 5.51
C LEU A 123 18.56 -17.66 6.42
N LEU A 124 17.33 -17.69 6.97
CA LEU A 124 16.81 -16.64 7.83
C LEU A 124 17.59 -16.46 9.13
N ALA A 125 18.19 -17.52 9.66
CA ALA A 125 19.03 -17.44 10.86
C ALA A 125 20.26 -16.52 10.69
N GLN A 126 20.69 -16.27 9.44
CA GLN A 126 21.87 -15.48 9.06
C GLN A 126 21.51 -14.26 8.23
N SER A 127 20.23 -13.83 8.26
CA SER A 127 19.73 -12.80 7.36
C SER A 127 18.86 -11.79 8.09
N ARG A 128 18.64 -10.64 7.43
CA ARG A 128 17.69 -9.60 7.87
C ARG A 128 16.62 -9.41 6.82
N PHE A 129 15.37 -9.46 7.23
CA PHE A 129 14.21 -9.29 6.37
C PHE A 129 13.65 -7.87 6.48
N PHE A 130 13.34 -7.26 5.33
CA PHE A 130 12.74 -5.94 5.21
C PHE A 130 11.60 -5.96 4.18
N THR A 131 10.68 -5.04 4.32
CA THR A 131 9.67 -4.68 3.32
C THR A 131 9.19 -3.27 3.65
N ASP A 132 9.51 -2.30 2.81
CA ASP A 132 9.18 -0.86 2.95
C ASP A 132 9.42 -0.29 4.39
N ALA A 133 10.29 -0.95 5.15
CA ALA A 133 10.54 -0.62 6.57
C ALA A 133 11.89 0.06 6.79
N VAL A 134 12.74 0.05 5.79
CA VAL A 134 14.06 0.67 5.77
C VAL A 134 14.22 1.50 4.50
N PRO A 135 15.05 2.53 4.52
CA PRO A 135 15.22 3.43 3.37
C PRO A 135 16.11 2.80 2.27
N LEU A 136 15.87 1.57 1.90
CA LEU A 136 16.54 0.91 0.79
C LEU A 136 15.85 1.28 -0.55
N LEU A 137 16.60 1.48 -1.62
CA LEU A 137 16.07 1.68 -2.97
C LEU A 137 15.55 0.34 -3.54
N GLU A 138 14.52 -0.23 -2.91
CA GLU A 138 13.97 -1.56 -3.19
C GLU A 138 13.70 -1.77 -4.68
N LYS A 139 13.06 -0.78 -5.34
CA LYS A 139 12.74 -0.86 -6.77
C LYS A 139 13.99 -0.89 -7.65
N SER A 140 15.03 -0.14 -7.30
CA SER A 140 16.30 -0.16 -8.04
C SER A 140 16.99 -1.52 -7.93
N PHE A 141 17.06 -2.07 -6.73
CA PHE A 141 17.58 -3.43 -6.54
C PHE A 141 16.74 -4.48 -7.28
N ALA A 142 15.42 -4.37 -7.27
CA ALA A 142 14.53 -5.28 -7.98
C ALA A 142 14.72 -5.21 -9.51
N VAL A 143 14.92 -4.02 -10.07
CA VAL A 143 15.26 -3.83 -11.49
C VAL A 143 16.61 -4.48 -11.82
N LYS A 144 17.63 -4.24 -11.00
CA LYS A 144 18.97 -4.83 -11.16
C LYS A 144 18.94 -6.36 -11.06
N ALA A 145 18.08 -6.90 -10.18
CA ALA A 145 17.86 -8.35 -10.06
C ALA A 145 17.10 -8.97 -11.26
N GLY A 146 16.63 -8.16 -12.22
CA GLY A 146 15.93 -8.65 -13.41
C GLY A 146 14.44 -8.93 -13.21
N LEU A 147 13.81 -8.42 -12.12
CA LEU A 147 12.39 -8.59 -11.86
C LEU A 147 11.49 -7.77 -12.80
N GLY A 148 12.07 -6.76 -13.45
CA GLY A 148 11.36 -5.88 -14.36
C GLY A 148 12.19 -4.67 -14.77
N PHE A 149 11.51 -3.58 -15.07
CA PHE A 149 12.11 -2.29 -15.38
C PHE A 149 11.40 -1.17 -14.63
N GLN A 150 12.06 -0.05 -14.43
CA GLN A 150 11.42 1.13 -13.86
C GLN A 150 10.61 1.86 -14.93
N GLY A 151 9.32 2.06 -14.69
CA GLY A 151 8.46 2.84 -15.55
C GLY A 151 8.65 4.36 -15.36
N LYS A 152 8.14 5.16 -16.31
CA LYS A 152 8.09 6.63 -16.17
C LYS A 152 7.27 7.08 -14.94
N ASN A 153 6.38 6.22 -14.44
CA ASN A 153 5.63 6.40 -13.20
C ASN A 153 6.41 5.97 -11.94
N THR A 154 7.71 5.73 -12.05
CA THR A 154 8.63 5.31 -10.98
C THR A 154 8.35 3.95 -10.34
N LEU A 155 7.47 3.14 -10.90
CA LEU A 155 7.14 1.81 -10.38
C LEU A 155 7.98 0.72 -11.04
N LEU A 156 8.20 -0.37 -10.30
CA LEU A 156 8.71 -1.62 -10.87
C LEU A 156 7.62 -2.24 -11.76
N ILE A 157 7.94 -2.48 -13.03
CA ILE A 157 7.02 -3.07 -14.00
C ILE A 157 7.60 -4.38 -14.51
N SER A 158 6.96 -5.49 -14.18
CA SER A 158 7.27 -6.79 -14.78
C SER A 158 6.70 -6.88 -16.18
N LYS A 159 7.50 -7.42 -17.12
CA LYS A 159 7.02 -7.71 -18.49
C LYS A 159 5.87 -8.73 -18.53
N LYS A 160 5.80 -9.61 -17.51
CA LYS A 160 4.84 -10.72 -17.46
C LYS A 160 3.53 -10.32 -16.79
N SER A 161 3.58 -9.61 -15.64
CA SER A 161 2.44 -9.40 -14.73
C SER A 161 2.24 -7.94 -14.30
N GLY A 162 2.91 -6.98 -14.94
CA GLY A 162 2.69 -5.55 -14.68
C GLY A 162 3.31 -5.06 -13.37
N SER A 163 2.71 -4.02 -12.76
CA SER A 163 3.28 -3.28 -11.62
C SER A 163 2.57 -3.50 -10.28
N TYR A 164 1.49 -4.28 -10.24
CA TYR A 164 0.76 -4.57 -8.99
C TYR A 164 1.51 -5.60 -8.14
N LYS A 165 2.68 -5.21 -7.61
CA LYS A 165 3.61 -6.07 -6.88
C LYS A 165 4.09 -5.42 -5.59
N PHE A 166 4.02 -6.15 -4.50
CA PHE A 166 4.82 -5.85 -3.30
C PHE A 166 6.22 -6.40 -3.48
N ILE A 167 7.18 -5.70 -2.88
CA ILE A 167 8.59 -6.09 -2.83
C ILE A 167 8.95 -6.37 -1.38
N ALA A 168 9.76 -7.39 -1.17
CA ALA A 168 10.36 -7.69 0.12
C ALA A 168 11.79 -8.18 -0.08
N GLU A 169 12.68 -7.81 0.83
CA GLU A 169 14.10 -8.12 0.73
C GLU A 169 14.58 -8.92 1.93
N LEU A 170 15.51 -9.81 1.63
CA LEU A 170 16.29 -10.51 2.62
C LEU A 170 17.76 -10.28 2.32
N ILE A 171 18.47 -9.65 3.27
CA ILE A 171 19.91 -9.38 3.19
C ILE A 171 20.65 -10.44 3.96
N THR A 172 21.65 -11.08 3.34
CA THR A 172 22.44 -12.15 3.94
C THR A 172 23.93 -11.97 3.68
N ASP A 173 24.76 -12.55 4.56
CA ASP A 173 26.20 -12.68 4.38
C ASP A 173 26.59 -13.94 3.58
N LEU A 174 25.63 -14.78 3.25
CA LEU A 174 25.85 -15.89 2.31
C LEU A 174 26.04 -15.35 0.90
N GLU A 175 26.99 -15.93 0.19
CA GLU A 175 27.30 -15.58 -1.19
C GLU A 175 26.54 -16.49 -2.16
N PHE A 176 25.67 -15.87 -2.98
CA PHE A 176 24.99 -16.52 -4.07
C PHE A 176 25.38 -15.85 -5.39
N GLU A 177 25.42 -16.62 -6.45
CA GLU A 177 25.59 -16.07 -7.79
C GLU A 177 24.36 -15.23 -8.17
N PRO A 178 24.52 -13.97 -8.62
CA PRO A 178 23.41 -13.12 -9.06
C PRO A 178 22.59 -13.77 -10.20
N ASP A 179 21.30 -13.45 -10.28
CA ASP A 179 20.41 -13.96 -11.37
C ASP A 179 20.53 -13.18 -12.67
N SER A 180 20.88 -11.92 -12.56
CA SER A 180 21.33 -11.12 -13.68
C SER A 180 22.83 -10.91 -13.49
N GLU A 181 23.60 -11.21 -14.51
CA GLU A 181 24.91 -10.59 -14.61
C GLU A 181 24.65 -9.09 -14.45
N GLU A 182 25.53 -8.39 -13.73
CA GLU A 182 25.63 -6.92 -13.76
C GLU A 182 26.06 -6.56 -15.20
N SER A 183 25.24 -6.92 -16.19
CA SER A 183 25.43 -6.44 -17.53
C SER A 183 25.23 -4.93 -17.41
N GLU A 184 26.22 -4.19 -17.85
CA GLU A 184 26.22 -2.74 -18.07
C GLU A 184 24.91 -2.26 -18.74
N HIS A 185 24.10 -3.19 -19.24
CA HIS A 185 22.84 -3.02 -19.94
C HIS A 185 21.60 -2.81 -19.05
N ASN A 186 21.67 -2.99 -17.71
CA ASN A 186 20.52 -2.81 -16.80
C ASN A 186 20.55 -1.52 -15.99
N SER A 187 21.58 -0.67 -16.14
CA SER A 187 21.50 0.68 -15.56
C SER A 187 20.47 1.49 -16.36
N ILE A 188 19.55 2.13 -15.67
CA ILE A 188 18.60 3.08 -16.28
C ILE A 188 19.37 4.27 -16.89
N TYR A 189 20.65 4.41 -16.53
CA TYR A 189 21.49 5.56 -16.73
C TYR A 189 22.86 5.20 -17.33
N GLU A 190 22.99 5.27 -18.63
CA GLU A 190 24.28 5.56 -19.26
C GLU A 190 24.43 7.07 -19.42
N ALA A 191 25.66 7.56 -19.26
CA ALA A 191 26.00 8.97 -19.39
C ALA A 191 25.62 9.51 -20.78
N GLY A 192 24.59 10.38 -20.80
CA GLY A 192 24.14 11.08 -22.00
C GLY A 192 22.62 11.32 -21.97
N GLU A 193 22.17 12.50 -22.34
CA GLU A 193 20.76 12.92 -22.32
C GLU A 193 19.80 11.99 -23.09
N ASN A 194 20.32 11.16 -24.00
CA ASN A 194 19.54 10.22 -24.81
C ASN A 194 19.54 8.76 -24.27
N ALA A 195 20.40 8.41 -23.32
CA ALA A 195 20.58 7.03 -22.85
C ALA A 195 19.43 6.55 -21.94
N VAL A 196 18.83 7.44 -21.17
CA VAL A 196 17.68 7.15 -20.28
C VAL A 196 16.46 6.63 -21.07
N VAL A 197 16.26 7.13 -22.30
CA VAL A 197 15.08 6.79 -23.13
C VAL A 197 15.20 5.39 -23.75
N GLN A 198 16.41 4.91 -24.02
CA GLN A 198 16.61 3.63 -24.73
C GLN A 198 16.43 2.38 -23.85
N ARG A 199 16.54 2.50 -22.53
CA ARG A 199 16.51 1.33 -21.60
C ARG A 199 15.19 1.11 -20.90
N SER A 200 14.34 2.11 -20.84
CA SER A 200 12.98 1.92 -20.36
C SER A 200 12.11 1.35 -21.47
N LEU A 201 11.46 0.24 -21.19
CA LEU A 201 10.46 -0.35 -22.09
C LEU A 201 9.21 0.54 -22.27
N CYS A 202 9.15 1.68 -21.59
CA CYS A 202 8.15 2.72 -21.83
C CYS A 202 8.31 3.40 -23.19
N ALA A 203 9.53 3.49 -23.73
CA ALA A 203 9.84 4.14 -25.00
C ALA A 203 9.10 5.50 -25.16
N LYS A 204 8.26 5.66 -26.19
CA LYS A 204 7.45 6.86 -26.45
C LYS A 204 6.14 6.92 -25.65
N CYS A 205 5.80 5.91 -24.85
CA CYS A 205 4.55 5.88 -24.09
C CYS A 205 4.53 6.96 -22.99
N THR A 206 3.45 7.74 -22.93
CA THR A 206 3.21 8.81 -21.94
C THR A 206 1.92 8.62 -21.15
N ARG A 207 1.22 7.48 -21.27
CA ARG A 207 -0.12 7.28 -20.74
C ARG A 207 -0.23 7.58 -19.24
N CYS A 208 0.76 7.20 -18.44
CA CYS A 208 0.75 7.47 -16.99
C CYS A 208 0.95 8.95 -16.67
N ILE A 209 1.70 9.67 -17.51
CA ILE A 209 1.92 11.12 -17.42
C ILE A 209 0.62 11.82 -17.76
N ASP A 210 0.05 11.49 -18.92
CA ASP A 210 -1.17 12.11 -19.45
C ASP A 210 -2.39 11.87 -18.54
N ALA A 211 -2.43 10.73 -17.84
CA ALA A 211 -3.51 10.37 -16.92
C ALA A 211 -3.38 10.99 -15.52
N CYS A 212 -2.22 11.57 -15.18
CA CYS A 212 -2.02 12.16 -13.87
C CYS A 212 -2.69 13.55 -13.78
N PRO A 213 -3.81 13.70 -13.03
CA PRO A 213 -4.58 14.95 -13.06
C PRO A 213 -3.87 16.12 -12.38
N THR A 214 -2.78 15.83 -11.67
CA THR A 214 -2.05 16.81 -10.87
C THR A 214 -0.64 17.09 -11.40
N GLY A 215 -0.22 16.43 -12.50
CA GLY A 215 1.09 16.61 -13.09
C GLY A 215 2.25 16.12 -12.20
N ALA A 216 2.01 15.13 -11.34
CA ALA A 216 3.06 14.57 -10.46
C ALA A 216 4.16 13.82 -11.22
N LEU A 217 3.95 13.51 -12.50
CA LEU A 217 4.84 12.73 -13.37
C LEU A 217 5.35 13.57 -14.57
N ASP A 218 5.24 14.91 -14.52
CA ASP A 218 5.70 15.81 -15.60
C ASP A 218 7.20 15.67 -15.87
N ASP A 219 7.96 15.28 -14.84
CA ASP A 219 9.38 14.88 -14.96
C ASP A 219 9.45 13.34 -14.99
N PRO A 220 9.55 12.70 -16.18
CA PRO A 220 9.51 11.24 -16.27
C PRO A 220 10.62 10.59 -15.45
N TYR A 221 10.29 9.50 -14.75
CA TYR A 221 11.16 8.78 -13.81
C TYR A 221 11.42 9.50 -12.48
N PHE A 222 10.95 10.73 -12.32
CA PHE A 222 11.00 11.52 -11.10
C PHE A 222 9.57 11.87 -10.67
N LEU A 223 9.09 11.32 -9.58
CA LEU A 223 7.77 11.63 -9.06
C LEU A 223 7.87 12.85 -8.13
N ASP A 224 7.15 13.93 -8.43
CA ASP A 224 7.00 15.04 -7.50
C ASP A 224 5.89 14.73 -6.48
N ALA A 225 6.27 14.34 -5.26
CA ALA A 225 5.32 13.98 -4.21
C ALA A 225 4.40 15.16 -3.83
N ARG A 226 4.84 16.42 -3.98
CA ARG A 226 4.03 17.62 -3.70
C ARG A 226 2.78 17.70 -4.59
N LYS A 227 2.78 16.98 -5.72
CA LYS A 227 1.68 16.89 -6.66
C LYS A 227 0.98 15.52 -6.62
N CYS A 228 1.54 14.50 -5.97
CA CYS A 228 1.03 13.14 -6.01
C CYS A 228 -0.18 12.98 -5.08
N ILE A 229 -1.30 12.46 -5.60
CA ILE A 229 -2.50 12.15 -4.82
C ILE A 229 -2.20 11.18 -3.67
N SER A 230 -1.34 10.18 -3.90
CA SER A 230 -0.94 9.23 -2.86
C SER A 230 -0.24 9.93 -1.69
N TYR A 231 0.66 10.89 -1.96
CA TYR A 231 1.27 11.67 -0.90
C TYR A 231 0.22 12.45 -0.09
N TRP A 232 -0.67 13.15 -0.74
CA TRP A 232 -1.68 13.97 -0.08
C TRP A 232 -2.66 13.15 0.76
N THR A 233 -3.03 11.97 0.29
CA THR A 233 -4.02 11.11 0.97
C THR A 233 -3.41 10.16 2.00
N ILE A 234 -2.09 9.95 2.01
CA ILE A 234 -1.42 8.99 2.92
C ILE A 234 -0.48 9.70 3.89
N GLU A 235 0.46 10.51 3.36
CA GLU A 235 1.60 11.02 4.13
C GLU A 235 1.36 12.40 4.72
N ASN A 236 0.67 13.28 3.99
CA ASN A 236 0.41 14.63 4.43
C ASN A 236 -0.44 14.67 5.72
N ARG A 237 0.01 15.44 6.71
CA ARG A 237 -0.68 15.62 8.00
C ARG A 237 -1.40 16.97 8.12
N GLY A 238 -1.06 17.92 7.23
CA GLY A 238 -1.64 19.25 7.19
C GLY A 238 -2.89 19.35 6.31
N GLU A 239 -3.29 20.58 6.03
CA GLU A 239 -4.34 20.87 5.06
C GLU A 239 -3.90 20.52 3.64
N ILE A 240 -4.86 20.23 2.78
CA ILE A 240 -4.63 19.96 1.36
C ILE A 240 -4.96 21.24 0.58
N PRO A 241 -4.03 21.75 -0.25
CA PRO A 241 -4.29 22.93 -1.08
C PRO A 241 -5.52 22.77 -1.97
N VAL A 242 -6.25 23.85 -2.20
CA VAL A 242 -7.52 23.82 -2.96
C VAL A 242 -7.34 23.26 -4.35
N GLU A 243 -6.24 23.62 -5.00
CA GLU A 243 -5.87 23.12 -6.33
C GLU A 243 -5.67 21.61 -6.37
N MET A 244 -5.21 21.02 -5.27
CA MET A 244 -5.01 19.57 -5.16
C MET A 244 -6.30 18.82 -4.86
N LYS A 245 -7.25 19.43 -4.11
CA LYS A 245 -8.50 18.78 -3.73
C LYS A 245 -9.28 18.26 -4.93
N LYS A 246 -9.40 19.05 -6.01
CA LYS A 246 -10.07 18.66 -7.24
C LYS A 246 -9.38 17.47 -7.92
N GLY A 247 -8.04 17.47 -7.95
CA GLY A 247 -7.24 16.39 -8.53
C GLY A 247 -7.38 15.06 -7.80
N ILE A 248 -7.66 15.09 -6.49
CA ILE A 248 -7.91 13.89 -5.67
C ILE A 248 -9.12 13.10 -6.20
N GLY A 249 -10.14 13.78 -6.77
CA GLY A 249 -11.29 13.10 -7.32
C GLY A 249 -12.01 12.21 -6.30
N GLU A 250 -12.08 10.91 -6.60
CA GLU A 250 -12.73 9.91 -5.75
C GLU A 250 -11.78 9.17 -4.78
N TRP A 251 -10.48 9.47 -4.79
CA TRP A 251 -9.47 8.74 -4.03
C TRP A 251 -9.44 9.15 -2.55
N VAL A 252 -9.95 8.30 -1.68
CA VAL A 252 -9.89 8.52 -0.22
C VAL A 252 -8.56 8.08 0.38
N PHE A 253 -7.86 7.15 -0.28
CA PHE A 253 -6.55 6.65 0.16
C PHE A 253 -5.73 6.11 -1.02
N GLY A 254 -4.54 6.68 -1.24
CA GLY A 254 -3.69 6.31 -2.36
C GLY A 254 -4.24 6.73 -3.71
N CYS A 255 -3.65 6.23 -4.80
CA CYS A 255 -4.09 6.48 -6.18
C CYS A 255 -3.41 5.49 -7.12
N ASP A 256 -4.18 4.86 -8.02
CA ASP A 256 -3.68 3.88 -8.99
C ASP A 256 -3.74 4.38 -10.45
N LEU A 257 -4.11 5.63 -10.70
CA LEU A 257 -4.32 6.14 -12.07
C LEU A 257 -3.14 5.84 -13.01
N CYS A 258 -1.91 6.08 -12.55
CA CYS A 258 -0.71 5.81 -13.36
C CYS A 258 -0.44 4.32 -13.58
N GLN A 259 -0.98 3.42 -12.75
CA GLN A 259 -0.92 1.97 -12.92
C GLN A 259 -2.03 1.47 -13.84
N GLU A 260 -3.26 1.95 -13.67
CA GLU A 260 -4.43 1.51 -14.43
C GLU A 260 -4.28 1.73 -15.93
N VAL A 261 -3.69 2.87 -16.33
CA VAL A 261 -3.48 3.20 -17.74
C VAL A 261 -2.25 2.52 -18.34
N CYS A 262 -1.41 1.86 -17.52
CA CYS A 262 -0.19 1.22 -17.98
C CYS A 262 -0.50 -0.01 -18.84
N PRO A 263 0.00 -0.07 -20.12
CA PRO A 263 -0.30 -1.20 -21.00
C PRO A 263 0.21 -2.55 -20.47
N TYR A 264 1.24 -2.55 -19.64
CA TYR A 264 1.76 -3.76 -19.00
C TYR A 264 0.80 -4.35 -17.99
N ASN A 265 -0.05 -3.54 -17.37
CA ASN A 265 -1.05 -4.00 -16.39
C ASN A 265 -2.28 -4.64 -17.04
N ARG A 266 -2.50 -4.48 -18.35
CA ARG A 266 -3.52 -5.26 -19.09
C ARG A 266 -3.27 -6.76 -19.01
N LYS A 267 -2.00 -7.18 -18.91
CA LYS A 267 -1.63 -8.58 -18.75
C LYS A 267 -1.93 -9.08 -17.33
N ALA A 268 -1.82 -8.24 -16.31
CA ALA A 268 -2.19 -8.61 -14.95
C ALA A 268 -3.68 -8.99 -14.84
N SER A 269 -4.55 -8.35 -15.65
CA SER A 269 -5.98 -8.66 -15.70
C SER A 269 -6.34 -9.92 -16.51
N THR A 270 -5.42 -10.42 -17.35
CA THR A 270 -5.62 -11.57 -18.25
C THR A 270 -4.83 -12.81 -17.84
N VAL A 271 -3.83 -12.67 -16.99
CA VAL A 271 -3.18 -13.82 -16.38
C VAL A 271 -4.20 -14.44 -15.44
N ASP A 272 -4.63 -15.66 -15.75
CA ASP A 272 -5.37 -16.48 -14.79
C ASP A 272 -4.56 -16.50 -13.50
N MET A 273 -4.99 -15.68 -12.53
CA MET A 273 -4.37 -15.58 -11.20
C MET A 273 -4.61 -16.83 -10.35
N TYR A 274 -4.89 -17.96 -11.04
CA TYR A 274 -5.12 -19.25 -10.47
C TYR A 274 -3.95 -20.16 -10.79
N VAL A 275 -2.97 -20.28 -9.90
CA VAL A 275 -2.10 -21.46 -9.91
C VAL A 275 -2.84 -22.56 -9.19
N GLN A 276 -2.93 -23.73 -9.86
CA GLN A 276 -3.31 -24.95 -9.19
C GLN A 276 -2.21 -25.34 -8.20
N VAL A 277 -2.29 -24.83 -6.99
CA VAL A 277 -1.54 -25.41 -5.88
C VAL A 277 -2.20 -26.74 -5.60
N LYS A 278 -1.53 -27.83 -5.97
CA LYS A 278 -1.89 -29.18 -5.53
C LYS A 278 -1.69 -29.23 -4.02
N THR A 279 -2.68 -28.81 -3.26
CA THR A 279 -2.76 -29.22 -1.86
C THR A 279 -3.07 -30.71 -1.83
N ALA A 280 -2.35 -31.47 -1.03
CA ALA A 280 -2.42 -32.93 -0.95
C ALA A 280 -3.80 -33.50 -0.59
N THR A 281 -4.84 -32.70 -0.47
CA THR A 281 -6.14 -33.09 0.07
C THR A 281 -7.37 -32.53 -0.64
N GLN A 282 -7.32 -31.99 -1.83
CA GLN A 282 -8.49 -31.76 -2.70
C GLN A 282 -8.09 -30.79 -3.81
N GLY A 283 -8.48 -31.08 -5.06
CA GLY A 283 -8.16 -30.29 -6.27
C GLY A 283 -8.76 -28.88 -6.29
N ALA A 284 -8.33 -28.03 -5.38
CA ALA A 284 -8.74 -26.64 -5.29
C ALA A 284 -7.73 -25.78 -6.05
N VAL A 285 -8.24 -25.02 -7.00
CA VAL A 285 -7.54 -23.91 -7.67
C VAL A 285 -7.28 -22.83 -6.64
N SER A 286 -6.02 -22.59 -6.24
CA SER A 286 -5.70 -21.48 -5.35
C SER A 286 -5.20 -20.27 -6.15
N LYS A 287 -5.62 -19.09 -5.73
CA LYS A 287 -5.15 -17.81 -6.26
C LYS A 287 -3.66 -17.64 -5.98
N LEU A 288 -2.90 -17.14 -6.97
CA LEU A 288 -1.49 -16.72 -6.83
C LEU A 288 -1.26 -15.59 -5.81
N ILE A 289 -2.32 -14.99 -5.30
CA ILE A 289 -2.28 -13.90 -4.33
C ILE A 289 -2.41 -14.51 -2.94
N PHE A 290 -1.61 -14.03 -2.00
CA PHE A 290 -1.88 -14.30 -0.59
C PHE A 290 -3.29 -13.81 -0.26
N PRO A 291 -4.14 -14.66 0.35
CA PRO A 291 -5.54 -14.29 0.62
C PRO A 291 -5.67 -13.00 1.45
N GLU A 292 -4.67 -12.68 2.22
CA GLU A 292 -4.61 -11.47 3.03
C GLU A 292 -4.58 -10.17 2.22
N PHE A 293 -4.19 -10.23 0.94
CA PHE A 293 -4.20 -9.08 0.03
C PHE A 293 -5.52 -8.90 -0.70
N ALA A 294 -6.40 -9.86 -0.60
CA ALA A 294 -7.72 -9.78 -1.22
C ALA A 294 -8.59 -8.68 -0.56
N PRO A 295 -9.48 -8.02 -1.33
CA PRO A 295 -10.37 -6.97 -0.81
C PRO A 295 -11.22 -7.42 0.38
N GLU A 296 -11.64 -8.68 0.40
CA GLU A 296 -12.46 -9.27 1.45
C GLU A 296 -11.72 -9.44 2.79
N ALA A 297 -10.38 -9.44 2.75
CA ALA A 297 -9.54 -9.54 3.94
C ALA A 297 -9.31 -8.19 4.64
N GLY A 298 -9.64 -7.08 3.97
CA GLY A 298 -9.41 -5.71 4.44
C GLY A 298 -10.62 -4.80 4.30
N VAL A 299 -10.43 -3.67 3.62
CA VAL A 299 -11.47 -2.61 3.47
C VAL A 299 -12.15 -2.62 2.11
N GLY A 300 -11.64 -3.38 1.14
CA GLY A 300 -12.14 -3.39 -0.21
C GLY A 300 -11.72 -2.15 -1.04
N HIS A 301 -12.15 -2.12 -2.31
CA HIS A 301 -11.84 -1.03 -3.23
C HIS A 301 -12.64 0.25 -2.97
N TRP A 302 -13.79 0.13 -2.29
CA TRP A 302 -14.70 1.24 -2.04
C TRP A 302 -15.00 1.35 -0.56
N LEU A 303 -14.74 2.51 0.01
CA LEU A 303 -14.95 2.81 1.42
C LEU A 303 -16.20 3.67 1.58
N TYR A 304 -17.13 3.24 2.41
CA TYR A 304 -18.36 3.97 2.70
C TYR A 304 -18.06 5.25 3.48
N LEU A 305 -18.23 6.39 2.83
CA LEU A 305 -17.81 7.70 3.37
C LEU A 305 -18.59 8.12 4.62
N PRO A 306 -19.93 7.88 4.73
CA PRO A 306 -20.66 8.21 5.95
C PRO A 306 -20.10 7.51 7.20
N LEU A 307 -19.63 6.25 7.08
CA LEU A 307 -18.97 5.58 8.19
C LEU A 307 -17.68 6.28 8.61
N VAL A 308 -16.85 6.69 7.66
CA VAL A 308 -15.59 7.40 7.94
C VAL A 308 -15.87 8.76 8.58
N LEU A 309 -16.82 9.51 8.03
CA LEU A 309 -17.19 10.84 8.52
C LEU A 309 -17.83 10.79 9.90
N SER A 310 -18.55 9.71 10.22
CA SER A 310 -19.13 9.51 11.55
C SER A 310 -18.09 9.26 12.65
N LEU A 311 -16.81 9.05 12.30
CA LEU A 311 -15.70 8.96 13.26
C LEU A 311 -15.19 10.35 13.72
N ASP A 312 -15.82 11.44 13.26
CA ASP A 312 -15.60 12.77 13.80
C ASP A 312 -16.45 13.01 15.08
N ARG A 313 -15.94 13.81 16.00
CA ARG A 313 -16.62 14.09 17.26
C ARG A 313 -18.01 14.70 17.09
N ALA A 314 -18.17 15.61 16.14
CA ALA A 314 -19.42 16.33 15.93
C ALA A 314 -20.53 15.46 15.34
N THR A 315 -20.14 14.38 14.64
CA THR A 315 -21.05 13.50 13.88
C THR A 315 -21.25 12.15 14.54
N PHE A 316 -20.36 11.72 15.44
CA PHE A 316 -20.34 10.38 16.02
C PHE A 316 -21.64 10.02 16.72
N GLU A 317 -22.10 10.83 17.65
CA GLU A 317 -23.31 10.56 18.44
C GLU A 317 -24.56 10.39 17.55
N LYS A 318 -24.62 11.19 16.48
CA LYS A 318 -25.80 11.23 15.62
C LYS A 318 -25.81 10.16 14.52
N TYR A 319 -24.65 9.78 13.99
CA TYR A 319 -24.59 9.01 12.73
C TYR A 319 -23.82 7.71 12.81
N PHE A 320 -22.89 7.51 13.78
CA PHE A 320 -22.00 6.37 13.77
C PHE A 320 -22.70 5.01 13.74
N PHE A 321 -23.62 4.78 14.69
CA PHE A 321 -24.29 3.48 14.79
C PHE A 321 -25.16 3.20 13.58
N LYS A 322 -25.79 4.22 13.04
CA LYS A 322 -26.59 4.13 11.83
C LYS A 322 -25.70 3.82 10.59
N ALA A 323 -24.56 4.49 10.46
CA ALA A 323 -23.62 4.20 9.40
C ALA A 323 -23.04 2.78 9.49
N CYS A 324 -22.85 2.24 10.69
CA CYS A 324 -22.48 0.84 10.91
C CYS A 324 -23.58 -0.12 10.44
N GLU A 325 -24.85 0.17 10.72
CA GLU A 325 -25.98 -0.64 10.29
C GLU A 325 -26.08 -0.68 8.76
N GLU A 326 -26.04 0.49 8.10
CA GLU A 326 -26.14 0.63 6.65
C GLU A 326 -24.98 -0.02 5.90
N SER A 327 -23.77 0.00 6.47
CA SER A 327 -22.57 -0.62 5.90
C SER A 327 -22.37 -2.08 6.29
N GLY A 328 -23.25 -2.65 7.12
CA GLY A 328 -23.14 -4.04 7.61
C GLY A 328 -22.02 -4.24 8.65
N GLU A 329 -21.52 -3.17 9.27
CA GLU A 329 -20.40 -3.20 10.22
C GLU A 329 -20.84 -3.51 11.66
N LYS A 330 -21.61 -4.60 11.85
CA LYS A 330 -22.12 -5.03 13.16
C LYS A 330 -21.02 -5.19 14.20
N ARG A 331 -19.90 -5.83 13.84
CA ARG A 331 -18.77 -6.04 14.79
C ARG A 331 -18.14 -4.73 15.26
N LEU A 332 -18.11 -3.72 14.40
CA LEU A 332 -17.60 -2.39 14.75
C LEU A 332 -18.57 -1.67 15.71
N SER A 333 -19.88 -1.77 15.45
CA SER A 333 -20.92 -1.26 16.33
C SER A 333 -20.84 -1.90 17.72
N ASP A 334 -20.77 -3.23 17.80
CA ASP A 334 -20.65 -3.97 19.07
C ASP A 334 -19.38 -3.58 19.85
N TYR A 335 -18.25 -3.40 19.13
CA TYR A 335 -17.02 -2.95 19.75
C TYR A 335 -17.16 -1.53 20.34
N ALA A 336 -17.74 -0.60 19.59
CA ALA A 336 -17.96 0.78 20.04
C ALA A 336 -18.87 0.81 21.28
N HIS A 337 -19.97 0.07 21.29
CA HIS A 337 -20.83 -0.05 22.46
C HIS A 337 -20.07 -0.51 23.71
N LYS A 338 -19.23 -1.54 23.55
CA LYS A 338 -18.40 -2.08 24.64
C LYS A 338 -17.41 -1.05 25.18
N GLU A 339 -16.75 -0.29 24.30
CA GLU A 339 -15.78 0.74 24.73
C GLU A 339 -16.49 1.95 25.37
N ILE A 340 -17.63 2.39 24.85
CA ILE A 340 -18.46 3.43 25.47
C ILE A 340 -18.88 3.00 26.86
N PHE A 341 -19.41 1.77 27.01
CA PHE A 341 -19.83 1.24 28.31
C PHE A 341 -18.68 1.19 29.32
N LYS A 342 -17.46 0.84 28.92
CA LYS A 342 -16.30 0.87 29.82
C LYS A 342 -15.93 2.26 30.30
N LEU A 343 -16.14 3.30 29.49
CA LEU A 343 -15.79 4.68 29.80
C LEU A 343 -16.90 5.42 30.58
N SER A 344 -18.15 5.09 30.32
CA SER A 344 -19.32 5.73 30.94
C SER A 344 -19.51 5.42 32.43
N ASN A 345 -18.72 4.50 32.93
CA ASN A 345 -18.56 4.14 34.35
C ASN A 345 -19.74 3.58 35.15
N LYS A 346 -19.52 2.44 35.65
CA LYS A 346 -19.37 2.06 37.07
C LYS A 346 -20.65 1.77 37.86
N ASN A 347 -21.81 2.35 37.65
CA ASN A 347 -22.93 2.12 38.54
C ASN A 347 -24.33 2.22 37.91
N SER A 348 -24.50 2.17 36.59
CA SER A 348 -25.83 2.10 35.98
C SER A 348 -25.98 0.85 35.11
N GLU A 349 -26.84 -0.03 35.52
CA GLU A 349 -27.47 -1.03 34.65
C GLU A 349 -28.13 -0.28 33.48
N PHE A 350 -27.68 -0.60 32.23
CA PHE A 350 -28.31 -0.18 30.99
C PHE A 350 -28.73 1.31 30.88
N GLY A 351 -27.78 2.24 31.04
CA GLY A 351 -27.97 3.65 30.66
C GLY A 351 -27.89 3.81 29.13
N GLU A 352 -28.70 4.73 28.58
CA GLU A 352 -28.64 5.06 27.15
C GLU A 352 -27.23 5.48 26.74
N ILE A 353 -26.76 5.05 25.54
CA ILE A 353 -25.42 5.36 24.97
C ILE A 353 -25.12 6.85 25.01
N ASN A 354 -26.14 7.68 24.75
CA ASN A 354 -26.03 9.14 24.74
C ASN A 354 -25.63 9.73 26.10
N ASP A 355 -26.04 9.14 27.20
CA ASP A 355 -25.70 9.61 28.56
C ASP A 355 -24.25 9.24 28.91
N GLY A 356 -23.76 8.10 28.41
CA GLY A 356 -22.36 7.70 28.52
C GLY A 356 -21.39 8.66 27.79
N LEU A 357 -21.77 9.11 26.61
CA LEU A 357 -20.93 9.99 25.77
C LEU A 357 -20.89 11.44 26.28
N LYS A 358 -22.03 11.97 26.80
CA LYS A 358 -22.13 13.36 27.30
C LYS A 358 -21.17 13.66 28.46
N ASN A 359 -20.81 12.65 29.23
CA ASN A 359 -19.96 12.78 30.42
C ASN A 359 -18.47 12.62 30.12
N LEU A 360 -18.09 12.31 28.88
CA LEU A 360 -16.68 12.14 28.51
C LEU A 360 -15.99 13.50 28.36
N SER A 361 -14.78 13.61 28.90
CA SER A 361 -13.90 14.72 28.58
C SER A 361 -13.57 14.71 27.08
N LYS A 362 -13.16 15.86 26.53
CA LYS A 362 -12.71 15.96 25.12
C LYS A 362 -11.61 14.94 24.82
N LYS A 363 -10.69 14.73 25.74
CA LYS A 363 -9.57 13.79 25.62
C LYS A 363 -10.07 12.35 25.56
N ASP A 364 -10.92 11.94 26.50
CA ASP A 364 -11.44 10.58 26.58
C ASP A 364 -12.29 10.23 25.35
N PHE A 365 -13.03 11.20 24.82
CA PHE A 365 -13.83 11.05 23.62
C PHE A 365 -12.92 10.86 22.37
N ASP A 366 -11.85 11.66 22.23
CA ASP A 366 -10.89 11.49 21.14
C ASP A 366 -10.16 10.13 21.23
N GLU A 367 -9.79 9.68 22.42
CA GLU A 367 -9.20 8.38 22.65
C GLU A 367 -10.16 7.22 22.28
N LEU A 368 -11.45 7.37 22.58
CA LEU A 368 -12.49 6.41 22.17
C LEU A 368 -12.59 6.32 20.66
N LEU A 369 -12.66 7.45 19.95
CA LEU A 369 -12.73 7.49 18.49
C LEU A 369 -11.49 6.89 17.85
N ASP A 370 -10.31 7.12 18.40
CA ASP A 370 -9.07 6.53 17.91
C ASP A 370 -9.05 5.01 18.13
N LYS A 371 -9.56 4.49 19.25
CA LYS A 371 -9.71 3.04 19.48
C LYS A 371 -10.65 2.41 18.45
N ILE A 372 -11.81 3.03 18.19
CA ILE A 372 -12.78 2.55 17.20
C ILE A 372 -12.14 2.56 15.79
N PHE A 373 -11.44 3.64 15.44
CA PHE A 373 -10.69 3.73 14.18
C PHE A 373 -9.67 2.59 14.04
N PHE A 374 -8.84 2.36 15.05
CA PHE A 374 -7.85 1.27 15.03
C PHE A 374 -8.48 -0.11 15.04
N PHE A 375 -9.63 -0.32 15.68
CA PHE A 375 -10.36 -1.57 15.59
C PHE A 375 -10.75 -1.91 14.14
N LYS A 376 -11.24 -0.91 13.38
CA LYS A 376 -11.63 -1.10 11.97
C LYS A 376 -10.45 -1.15 11.01
N PHE A 377 -9.48 -0.24 11.15
CA PHE A 377 -8.46 0.02 10.14
C PHE A 377 -7.04 -0.38 10.56
N GLY A 378 -6.81 -0.76 11.82
CA GLY A 378 -5.46 -1.00 12.37
C GLY A 378 -4.68 -2.14 11.72
N GLU A 379 -5.38 -3.10 11.09
CA GLU A 379 -4.78 -4.20 10.36
C GLU A 379 -4.65 -3.93 8.85
N THR A 380 -4.97 -2.71 8.40
CA THR A 380 -4.90 -2.27 7.01
C THR A 380 -3.95 -1.10 6.85
N PRO A 381 -3.42 -0.84 5.63
CA PRO A 381 -2.59 0.33 5.36
C PRO A 381 -3.27 1.68 5.68
N LEU A 382 -4.60 1.74 5.70
CA LEU A 382 -5.36 2.96 5.99
C LEU A 382 -5.03 3.55 7.37
N SER A 383 -4.60 2.73 8.32
CA SER A 383 -4.15 3.19 9.65
C SER A 383 -3.02 4.23 9.57
N ARG A 384 -2.26 4.26 8.48
CA ARG A 384 -1.15 5.21 8.26
C ARG A 384 -1.61 6.67 8.21
N THR A 385 -2.79 6.96 7.66
CA THR A 385 -3.34 8.34 7.62
C THR A 385 -3.73 8.85 9.00
N LYS A 386 -3.94 7.97 9.96
CA LYS A 386 -4.64 8.24 11.21
C LYS A 386 -6.11 8.67 10.98
N ARG A 387 -6.93 8.67 12.02
CA ARG A 387 -8.36 9.00 11.95
C ARG A 387 -8.63 10.36 11.28
N LYS A 388 -7.96 11.42 11.75
CA LYS A 388 -8.17 12.78 11.22
C LYS A 388 -7.82 12.93 9.75
N GLY A 389 -6.75 12.28 9.29
CA GLY A 389 -6.35 12.30 7.88
C GLY A 389 -7.37 11.56 7.00
N LEU A 390 -7.89 10.41 7.45
CA LEU A 390 -8.90 9.68 6.68
C LEU A 390 -10.23 10.45 6.59
N ILE A 391 -10.67 11.09 7.69
CA ILE A 391 -11.86 11.96 7.70
C ILE A 391 -11.68 13.14 6.74
N ARG A 392 -10.55 13.84 6.78
CA ARG A 392 -10.22 14.93 5.85
C ARG A 392 -10.34 14.48 4.39
N ASN A 393 -9.76 13.33 4.05
CA ASN A 393 -9.81 12.78 2.70
C ASN A 393 -11.25 12.43 2.30
N ALA A 394 -12.03 11.83 3.21
CA ALA A 394 -13.43 11.49 2.97
C ALA A 394 -14.29 12.73 2.70
N LEU A 395 -14.05 13.84 3.42
CA LEU A 395 -14.73 15.13 3.16
C LEU A 395 -14.44 15.64 1.76
N ILE A 396 -13.17 15.64 1.33
CA ILE A 396 -12.78 16.08 -0.01
C ILE A 396 -13.44 15.22 -1.09
N VAL A 397 -13.47 13.90 -0.92
CA VAL A 397 -14.12 13.00 -1.88
C VAL A 397 -15.63 13.24 -1.92
N ALA A 398 -16.26 13.48 -0.77
CA ALA A 398 -17.67 13.80 -0.69
C ALA A 398 -17.98 15.14 -1.40
N GLU A 399 -17.18 16.18 -1.17
CA GLU A 399 -17.29 17.47 -1.88
C GLU A 399 -17.14 17.30 -3.39
N ASN A 400 -16.15 16.55 -3.86
CA ASN A 400 -15.93 16.28 -5.28
C ASN A 400 -17.07 15.48 -5.93
N SER A 401 -17.72 14.58 -5.17
CA SER A 401 -18.75 13.67 -5.69
C SER A 401 -20.18 14.23 -5.61
N LEU A 402 -20.48 14.99 -4.55
CA LEU A 402 -21.82 15.45 -4.19
C LEU A 402 -21.99 16.98 -4.24
N GLY A 403 -20.89 17.73 -4.44
CA GLY A 403 -20.88 19.21 -4.47
C GLY A 403 -20.80 19.84 -3.07
N GLU A 404 -20.96 21.17 -3.02
CA GLU A 404 -20.79 21.97 -1.79
C GLU A 404 -21.74 21.59 -0.65
N LYS A 405 -22.87 20.97 -0.94
CA LYS A 405 -23.84 20.47 0.05
C LYS A 405 -23.59 19.02 0.48
N SER A 406 -22.39 18.52 0.29
CA SER A 406 -22.04 17.11 0.52
C SER A 406 -22.42 16.62 1.92
N LEU A 407 -22.21 17.40 2.99
CA LEU A 407 -22.58 17.01 4.35
C LEU A 407 -24.10 16.94 4.50
N GLU A 408 -24.86 17.93 4.02
CA GLU A 408 -26.33 17.91 4.07
C GLU A 408 -26.91 16.73 3.28
N LEU A 409 -26.34 16.44 2.08
CA LEU A 409 -26.73 15.29 1.27
C LEU A 409 -26.38 13.97 1.95
N MET A 410 -25.23 13.88 2.61
CA MET A 410 -24.87 12.69 3.37
C MET A 410 -25.77 12.50 4.60
N GLU A 411 -26.16 13.58 5.29
CA GLU A 411 -27.18 13.57 6.34
C GLU A 411 -28.55 13.11 5.80
N GLN A 412 -28.95 13.59 4.63
CA GLN A 412 -30.20 13.18 3.96
C GLN A 412 -30.13 11.71 3.51
N LEU A 413 -29.02 11.24 2.95
CA LEU A 413 -28.81 9.83 2.60
C LEU A 413 -28.93 8.92 3.82
N LEU A 414 -28.29 9.29 4.92
CA LEU A 414 -28.42 8.61 6.20
C LEU A 414 -29.84 8.64 6.76
N THR A 415 -30.65 9.64 6.44
CA THR A 415 -32.05 9.77 6.92
C THR A 415 -33.08 9.18 5.95
N SER A 416 -32.89 9.22 4.65
CA SER A 416 -33.88 8.80 3.64
C SER A 416 -33.94 7.29 3.46
N ARG A 417 -32.85 6.57 3.63
CA ARG A 417 -32.84 5.09 3.52
C ARG A 417 -33.65 4.38 4.62
N LEU A 418 -33.95 5.09 5.73
CA LEU A 418 -34.86 4.56 6.77
C LEU A 418 -36.34 4.52 6.37
N ASN A 419 -36.76 5.33 5.41
CA ASN A 419 -38.15 5.39 4.97
C ASN A 419 -38.48 4.44 3.83
N ALA A 420 -37.51 3.62 3.38
CA ALA A 420 -37.64 2.69 2.27
C ALA A 420 -37.70 1.21 2.70
N HIS A 421 -37.74 0.94 3.98
CA HIS A 421 -38.01 -0.38 4.64
C HIS A 421 -39.12 -0.15 5.64
#